data_8ab51ff873318f38665009de05c7c1b8
#
_entry.id   8ab51ff873318f38665009de05c7c1b8
#
_cell.length_a   1.000
_cell.length_b   1.000
_cell.length_c   1.000
_cell.angle_alpha   90.00
_cell.angle_beta   90.00
_cell.angle_gamma   90.00
#
_symmetry.space_group_name_H-M   'P 1'
#
loop_
_entity.id
_entity.type
_entity.pdbx_description
1 polymer ?
#
loop_
_entity_poly.entity_id
_entity_poly.type
_entity_poly.pdbx_seq_one_letter_code
_entity_poly.pdbx_strand_id
1 'polypeptide(L)'
;SKTLSMCGVINLLSNFVGSLNVAPVLVVVIFILILMILGCILDSTSIILLTSPLMVPILRNMGYDLVWWGIVMIIAIETGMITPPFGMNVFAVKSTLANMKGMNDITIGEIFAGSMPYLTAMIIVDLICIFIPAVVTFLPSVM
;
A
#
# COMPACT_ATOMS: atom_id res chain seq x y z
N SER A 1 -11.50 3.95 -15.36
CA SER A 1 -10.88 5.20 -14.84
C SER A 1 -11.54 6.47 -15.39
N LYS A 2 -11.77 6.60 -16.73
CA LYS A 2 -12.46 7.78 -17.30
C LYS A 2 -13.86 8.00 -16.74
N THR A 3 -14.61 6.95 -16.46
CA THR A 3 -15.97 7.01 -15.91
C THR A 3 -16.01 7.64 -14.50
N LEU A 4 -15.07 7.29 -13.64
CA LEU A 4 -14.94 7.85 -12.29
C LEU A 4 -14.56 9.34 -12.31
N SER A 5 -13.74 9.76 -13.27
CA SER A 5 -13.41 11.17 -13.49
C SER A 5 -14.60 11.98 -13.98
N MET A 6 -15.46 11.37 -14.81
CA MET A 6 -16.68 12.00 -15.36
C MET A 6 -17.81 12.14 -14.33
N CYS A 7 -17.87 11.24 -13.33
CA CYS A 7 -18.88 11.29 -12.28
C CYS A 7 -18.63 12.39 -11.21
N GLY A 8 -17.57 13.19 -11.33
CA GLY A 8 -17.26 14.25 -10.37
C GLY A 8 -16.84 13.76 -8.97
N VAL A 9 -16.72 12.46 -8.77
CA VAL A 9 -16.35 11.83 -7.49
C VAL A 9 -14.98 12.33 -7.02
N ILE A 10 -14.04 12.51 -7.95
CA ILE A 10 -12.69 13.02 -7.65
C ILE A 10 -12.77 14.44 -7.07
N ASN A 11 -13.59 15.31 -7.69
CA ASN A 11 -13.75 16.69 -7.22
C ASN A 11 -14.46 16.75 -5.86
N LEU A 12 -15.47 15.88 -5.63
CA LEU A 12 -16.14 15.76 -4.35
C LEU A 12 -15.18 15.30 -3.25
N LEU A 13 -14.37 14.28 -3.52
CA LEU A 13 -13.37 13.78 -2.58
C LEU A 13 -12.26 14.81 -2.30
N SER A 14 -11.75 15.47 -3.34
CA SER A 14 -10.74 16.53 -3.18
C SER A 14 -11.27 17.71 -2.35
N ASN A 15 -12.50 18.14 -2.61
CA ASN A 15 -13.14 19.20 -1.86
C ASN A 15 -13.44 18.78 -0.41
N PHE A 16 -13.87 17.53 -0.21
CA PHE A 16 -14.11 16.97 1.13
C PHE A 16 -12.82 16.92 1.94
N VAL A 17 -11.75 16.40 1.37
CA VAL A 17 -10.42 16.36 2.01
C VAL A 17 -9.89 17.78 2.28
N GLY A 18 -10.08 18.71 1.33
CA GLY A 18 -9.69 20.12 1.50
C GLY A 18 -10.50 20.84 2.57
N SER A 19 -11.78 20.48 2.75
CA SER A 19 -12.66 21.09 3.77
C SER A 19 -12.39 20.59 5.20
N LEU A 20 -11.75 19.44 5.35
CA LEU A 20 -11.47 18.84 6.66
C LEU A 20 -10.37 19.57 7.45
N ASN A 21 -9.67 20.55 6.85
CA ASN A 21 -8.57 21.31 7.47
C ASN A 21 -7.55 20.42 8.22
N VAL A 22 -7.36 19.20 7.71
CA VAL A 22 -6.45 18.18 8.28
C VAL A 22 -5.05 18.37 7.74
N ALA A 23 -4.05 18.06 8.55
CA ALA A 23 -2.67 18.07 8.11
C ALA A 23 -2.48 17.13 6.90
N PRO A 24 -1.81 17.57 5.81
CA PRO A 24 -1.58 16.75 4.62
C PRO A 24 -1.02 15.36 4.90
N VAL A 25 -0.14 15.28 5.90
CA VAL A 25 0.45 14.00 6.36
C VAL A 25 -0.62 13.01 6.87
N LEU A 26 -1.68 13.51 7.51
CA LEU A 26 -2.75 12.63 8.00
C LEU A 26 -3.51 11.97 6.85
N VAL A 27 -3.72 12.67 5.73
CA VAL A 27 -4.35 12.12 4.53
C VAL A 27 -3.49 10.99 3.95
N VAL A 28 -2.17 11.19 3.88
CA VAL A 28 -1.21 10.16 3.45
C VAL A 28 -1.30 8.93 4.35
N VAL A 29 -1.28 9.12 5.67
CA VAL A 29 -1.37 8.01 6.63
C VAL A 29 -2.68 7.23 6.47
N ILE A 30 -3.81 7.93 6.30
CA ILE A 30 -5.11 7.29 6.05
C ILE A 30 -5.08 6.48 4.76
N PHE A 31 -4.50 7.02 3.69
CA PHE A 31 -4.37 6.30 2.42
C PHE A 31 -3.51 5.04 2.56
N ILE A 32 -2.40 5.12 3.26
CA ILE A 32 -1.53 3.97 3.56
C ILE A 32 -2.30 2.88 4.32
N LEU A 33 -3.03 3.26 5.37
CA LEU A 33 -3.85 2.31 6.13
C LEU A 33 -4.92 1.64 5.27
N ILE A 34 -5.58 2.40 4.39
CA ILE A 34 -6.55 1.84 3.44
C ILE A 34 -5.87 0.85 2.49
N LEU A 35 -4.69 1.20 1.94
CA LEU A 35 -3.93 0.34 1.04
C LEU A 35 -3.48 -0.95 1.72
N MET A 36 -3.01 -0.87 2.96
CA MET A 36 -2.64 -2.05 3.75
C MET A 36 -3.83 -2.98 4.00
N ILE A 37 -5.00 -2.43 4.34
CA ILE A 37 -6.23 -3.21 4.54
C ILE A 37 -6.66 -3.87 3.23
N LEU A 38 -6.63 -3.14 2.12
CA LEU A 38 -6.94 -3.70 0.81
C LEU A 38 -5.93 -4.77 0.40
N GLY A 39 -4.63 -4.58 0.69
CA GLY A 39 -3.57 -5.54 0.46
C GLY A 39 -3.76 -6.88 1.18
N CYS A 40 -4.46 -6.88 2.32
CA CYS A 40 -4.82 -8.13 2.99
C CYS A 40 -5.76 -9.02 2.15
N ILE A 41 -6.58 -8.43 1.25
CA ILE A 41 -7.72 -9.10 0.61
C ILE A 41 -7.56 -9.20 -0.92
N LEU A 42 -6.93 -8.21 -1.53
CA LEU A 42 -6.82 -8.06 -2.98
C LEU A 42 -5.37 -8.17 -3.44
N ASP A 43 -5.17 -8.53 -4.70
CA ASP A 43 -3.86 -8.50 -5.35
C ASP A 43 -3.38 -7.05 -5.63
N SER A 44 -2.08 -6.85 -5.66
CA SER A 44 -1.46 -5.53 -5.83
C SER A 44 -1.88 -4.83 -7.12
N THR A 45 -2.02 -5.55 -8.23
CA THR A 45 -2.44 -4.96 -9.50
C THR A 45 -3.84 -4.39 -9.44
N SER A 46 -4.79 -5.13 -8.86
CA SER A 46 -6.17 -4.70 -8.67
C SER A 46 -6.27 -3.46 -7.77
N ILE A 47 -5.48 -3.43 -6.68
CA ILE A 47 -5.44 -2.28 -5.77
C ILE A 47 -4.92 -1.04 -6.50
N ILE A 48 -3.80 -1.15 -7.21
CA ILE A 48 -3.21 -0.04 -7.96
C ILE A 48 -4.21 0.53 -8.97
N LEU A 49 -4.85 -0.32 -9.76
CA LEU A 49 -5.84 0.10 -10.76
C LEU A 49 -7.08 0.76 -10.15
N LEU A 50 -7.50 0.30 -8.96
CA LEU A 50 -8.68 0.82 -8.27
C LEU A 50 -8.37 2.15 -7.57
N THR A 51 -7.25 2.25 -6.85
CA THR A 51 -6.96 3.36 -5.94
C THR A 51 -6.21 4.51 -6.59
N SER A 52 -5.32 4.25 -7.57
CA SER A 52 -4.55 5.30 -8.24
C SER A 52 -5.42 6.42 -8.85
N PRO A 53 -6.52 6.14 -9.55
CA PRO A 53 -7.36 7.20 -10.11
C PRO A 53 -8.00 8.10 -9.07
N LEU A 54 -8.15 7.62 -7.83
CA LEU A 54 -8.74 8.37 -6.72
C LEU A 54 -7.67 9.13 -5.91
N MET A 55 -6.58 8.45 -5.56
CA MET A 55 -5.55 8.99 -4.66
C MET A 55 -4.61 9.98 -5.36
N VAL A 56 -4.18 9.68 -6.59
CA VAL A 56 -3.20 10.50 -7.33
C VAL A 56 -3.66 11.96 -7.53
N PRO A 57 -4.90 12.25 -7.96
CA PRO A 57 -5.35 13.63 -8.11
C PRO A 57 -5.38 14.40 -6.78
N ILE A 58 -5.78 13.74 -5.69
CA ILE A 58 -5.85 14.35 -4.35
C ILE A 58 -4.45 14.75 -3.90
N LEU A 59 -3.49 13.82 -3.98
CA LEU A 59 -2.10 14.06 -3.55
C LEU A 59 -1.38 15.10 -4.43
N ARG A 60 -1.67 15.10 -5.74
CA ARG A 60 -1.17 16.14 -6.65
C ARG A 60 -1.66 17.54 -6.26
N ASN A 61 -2.95 17.66 -5.93
CA ASN A 61 -3.53 18.94 -5.48
C ASN A 61 -2.94 19.40 -4.13
N MET A 62 -2.49 18.45 -3.30
CA MET A 62 -1.79 18.73 -2.03
C MET A 62 -0.29 19.02 -2.22
N GLY A 63 0.23 18.97 -3.46
CA GLY A 63 1.63 19.29 -3.79
C GLY A 63 2.62 18.14 -3.53
N TYR A 64 2.15 16.92 -3.35
CA TYR A 64 3.03 15.76 -3.19
C TYR A 64 3.62 15.30 -4.53
N ASP A 65 4.87 14.84 -4.49
CA ASP A 65 5.53 14.19 -5.62
C ASP A 65 4.89 12.82 -5.91
N LEU A 66 4.52 12.59 -7.18
CA LEU A 66 3.81 11.38 -7.58
C LEU A 66 4.74 10.16 -7.67
N VAL A 67 6.03 10.36 -7.90
CA VAL A 67 7.02 9.26 -7.89
C VAL A 67 7.21 8.79 -6.47
N TRP A 68 7.36 9.72 -5.52
CA TRP A 68 7.41 9.41 -4.10
C TRP A 68 6.16 8.64 -3.66
N TRP A 69 4.97 9.14 -4.02
CA TRP A 69 3.72 8.46 -3.67
C TRP A 69 3.63 7.05 -4.25
N GLY A 70 4.05 6.87 -5.52
CA GLY A 70 4.04 5.56 -6.17
C GLY A 70 4.85 4.51 -5.40
N ILE A 71 5.99 4.89 -4.86
CA ILE A 71 6.86 3.98 -4.09
C ILE A 71 6.24 3.67 -2.72
N VAL A 72 5.80 4.68 -1.99
CA VAL A 72 5.10 4.50 -0.69
C VAL A 72 3.87 3.61 -0.86
N MET A 73 3.06 3.86 -1.90
CA MET A 73 1.87 3.08 -2.20
C MET A 73 2.19 1.60 -2.44
N ILE A 74 3.25 1.29 -3.21
CA ILE A 74 3.64 -0.11 -3.49
C ILE A 74 4.09 -0.78 -2.20
N ILE A 75 4.94 -0.15 -1.39
CA ILE A 75 5.42 -0.71 -0.13
C ILE A 75 4.24 -0.97 0.83
N ALA A 76 3.29 -0.03 0.93
CA ALA A 76 2.11 -0.19 1.77
C ALA A 76 1.22 -1.38 1.32
N ILE A 77 1.00 -1.55 0.01
CA ILE A 77 0.23 -2.67 -0.54
C ILE A 77 0.94 -4.00 -0.23
N GLU A 78 2.23 -4.11 -0.52
CA GLU A 78 3.00 -5.34 -0.28
C GLU A 78 3.08 -5.67 1.22
N THR A 79 3.18 -4.67 2.08
CA THR A 79 3.08 -4.82 3.54
C THR A 79 1.72 -5.42 3.94
N GLY A 80 0.64 -4.94 3.34
CA GLY A 80 -0.71 -5.48 3.53
C GLY A 80 -0.80 -6.96 3.14
N MET A 81 -0.19 -7.37 2.02
CA MET A 81 -0.25 -8.74 1.51
C MET A 81 0.42 -9.81 2.41
N ILE A 82 1.26 -9.41 3.35
CA ILE A 82 1.86 -10.30 4.35
C ILE A 82 1.30 -10.07 5.75
N THR A 83 0.39 -9.09 5.92
CA THR A 83 -0.18 -8.73 7.22
C THR A 83 -1.33 -9.67 7.60
N PRO A 84 -1.36 -10.20 8.85
CA PRO A 84 -2.52 -10.93 9.36
C PRO A 84 -3.79 -10.05 9.35
N PRO A 85 -5.00 -10.61 9.24
CA PRO A 85 -5.32 -12.05 9.32
C PRO A 85 -5.36 -12.78 7.98
N PHE A 86 -5.39 -12.05 6.85
CA PHE A 86 -5.58 -12.68 5.55
C PHE A 86 -4.27 -12.90 4.80
N GLY A 87 -3.45 -11.89 4.58
CA GLY A 87 -2.12 -11.98 3.97
C GLY A 87 -2.04 -12.89 2.75
N MET A 88 -2.50 -12.45 1.58
CA MET A 88 -2.61 -13.32 0.40
C MET A 88 -1.32 -14.08 0.07
N ASN A 89 -0.15 -13.45 0.25
CA ASN A 89 1.13 -14.10 0.00
C ASN A 89 1.39 -15.29 0.96
N VAL A 90 0.93 -15.20 2.21
CA VAL A 90 1.06 -16.28 3.20
C VAL A 90 0.23 -17.49 2.79
N PHE A 91 -0.99 -17.29 2.27
CA PHE A 91 -1.82 -18.37 1.75
C PHE A 91 -1.23 -19.01 0.49
N ALA A 92 -0.63 -18.21 -0.40
CA ALA A 92 0.08 -18.73 -1.57
C ALA A 92 1.25 -19.63 -1.16
N VAL A 93 2.05 -19.20 -0.18
CA VAL A 93 3.12 -20.04 0.40
C VAL A 93 2.56 -21.31 0.99
N LYS A 94 1.49 -21.25 1.81
CA LYS A 94 0.87 -22.45 2.40
C LYS A 94 0.37 -23.44 1.33
N SER A 95 -0.26 -22.93 0.28
CA SER A 95 -0.75 -23.78 -0.81
C SER A 95 0.41 -24.48 -1.57
N THR A 96 1.54 -23.80 -1.73
CA THR A 96 2.74 -24.35 -2.33
C THR A 96 3.35 -25.44 -1.44
N LEU A 97 3.49 -25.18 -0.13
CA LEU A 97 4.03 -26.14 0.85
C LEU A 97 3.17 -27.40 0.95
N ALA A 98 1.84 -27.28 0.83
CA ALA A 98 0.94 -28.42 0.85
C ALA A 98 1.20 -29.44 -0.26
N ASN A 99 1.83 -29.03 -1.36
CA ASN A 99 2.21 -29.90 -2.48
C ASN A 99 3.65 -30.46 -2.36
N MET A 100 4.40 -30.06 -1.32
CA MET A 100 5.78 -30.51 -1.10
C MET A 100 5.85 -31.65 -0.10
N LYS A 101 6.56 -32.73 -0.43
CA LYS A 101 6.74 -33.86 0.47
C LYS A 101 7.45 -33.45 1.76
N GLY A 102 6.85 -33.76 2.90
CA GLY A 102 7.43 -33.50 4.24
C GLY A 102 7.24 -32.08 4.76
N MET A 103 6.46 -31.22 4.08
CA MET A 103 6.16 -29.86 4.51
C MET A 103 4.66 -29.59 4.77
N ASN A 104 3.84 -30.64 4.74
CA ASN A 104 2.39 -30.52 4.91
C ASN A 104 1.98 -30.05 6.32
N ASP A 105 2.81 -30.31 7.32
CA ASP A 105 2.51 -30.04 8.74
C ASP A 105 2.72 -28.56 9.12
N ILE A 106 3.39 -27.76 8.27
CA ILE A 106 3.62 -26.34 8.52
C ILE A 106 2.27 -25.61 8.54
N THR A 107 1.95 -25.01 9.66
CA THR A 107 0.70 -24.25 9.85
C THR A 107 0.78 -22.84 9.26
N ILE A 108 -0.37 -22.24 8.97
CA ILE A 108 -0.46 -20.84 8.52
C ILE A 108 0.13 -19.89 9.59
N GLY A 109 -0.10 -20.23 10.89
CA GLY A 109 0.46 -19.44 12.01
C GLY A 109 1.99 -19.41 12.02
N GLU A 110 2.65 -20.52 11.71
CA GLU A 110 4.11 -20.59 11.61
C GLU A 110 4.64 -19.76 10.43
N ILE A 111 3.92 -19.75 9.30
CA ILE A 111 4.29 -18.91 8.15
C ILE A 111 4.15 -17.43 8.50
N PHE A 112 3.07 -17.03 9.18
CA PHE A 112 2.92 -15.66 9.69
C PHE A 112 4.01 -15.29 10.68
N ALA A 113 4.32 -16.17 11.63
CA ALA A 113 5.40 -15.93 12.59
C ALA A 113 6.76 -15.74 11.90
N GLY A 114 7.04 -16.55 10.87
CA GLY A 114 8.25 -16.41 10.05
C GLY A 114 8.28 -15.14 9.20
N SER A 115 7.13 -14.58 8.83
CA SER A 115 7.04 -13.33 8.06
C SER A 115 7.09 -12.06 8.91
N MET A 116 6.92 -12.13 10.23
CA MET A 116 6.93 -10.97 11.13
C MET A 116 8.17 -10.09 11.04
N PRO A 117 9.42 -10.63 10.97
CA PRO A 117 10.61 -9.78 10.81
C PRO A 117 10.58 -8.96 9.51
N TYR A 118 10.09 -9.56 8.42
CA TYR A 118 9.95 -8.89 7.12
C TYR A 118 8.88 -7.80 7.17
N LEU A 119 7.73 -8.09 7.79
CA LEU A 119 6.66 -7.13 8.00
C LEU A 119 7.18 -5.91 8.77
N THR A 120 7.91 -6.14 9.87
CA THR A 120 8.50 -5.06 10.67
C THR A 120 9.49 -4.23 9.85
N ALA A 121 10.35 -4.89 9.07
CA ALA A 121 11.30 -4.20 8.20
C ALA A 121 10.59 -3.35 7.14
N MET A 122 9.54 -3.86 6.50
CA MET A 122 8.76 -3.13 5.49
C MET A 122 8.06 -1.91 6.08
N ILE A 123 7.46 -2.02 7.28
CA ILE A 123 6.86 -0.88 7.98
C ILE A 123 7.91 0.19 8.29
N ILE A 124 9.10 -0.20 8.74
CA ILE A 124 10.20 0.73 9.02
C ILE A 124 10.63 1.44 7.73
N VAL A 125 10.81 0.71 6.64
CA VAL A 125 11.17 1.28 5.34
C VAL A 125 10.10 2.24 4.84
N ASP A 126 8.82 1.88 4.95
CA ASP A 126 7.72 2.74 4.54
C ASP A 126 7.69 4.05 5.35
N LEU A 127 7.88 3.96 6.67
CA LEU A 127 8.01 5.14 7.53
C LEU A 127 9.20 6.02 7.13
N ILE A 128 10.36 5.42 6.83
CA ILE A 128 11.53 6.17 6.35
C ILE A 128 11.19 6.91 5.05
N CYS A 129 10.54 6.25 4.10
CA CYS A 129 10.12 6.85 2.83
C CYS A 129 9.11 7.99 3.02
N ILE A 130 8.23 7.89 4.02
CA ILE A 130 7.24 8.93 4.36
C ILE A 130 7.92 10.16 4.97
N PHE A 131 8.81 9.95 5.95
CA PHE A 131 9.43 11.06 6.69
C PHE A 131 10.66 11.65 6.00
N ILE A 132 11.31 10.87 5.11
CA ILE A 132 12.50 11.31 4.36
C ILE A 132 12.26 11.09 2.85
N PRO A 133 11.41 11.93 2.21
CA PRO A 133 11.10 11.79 0.78
C PRO A 133 12.34 11.79 -0.13
N ALA A 134 13.43 12.43 0.31
CA ALA A 134 14.69 12.48 -0.42
C ALA A 134 15.27 11.07 -0.70
N VAL A 135 15.05 10.10 0.17
CA VAL A 135 15.52 8.72 -0.05
C VAL A 135 14.89 8.13 -1.31
N VAL A 136 13.64 8.45 -1.56
CA VAL A 136 12.86 7.93 -2.70
C VAL A 136 13.12 8.74 -3.97
N THR A 137 13.21 10.06 -3.85
CA THR A 137 13.30 10.98 -5.00
C THR A 137 14.76 11.23 -5.46
N PHE A 138 15.76 10.82 -4.67
CA PHE A 138 17.17 11.02 -5.00
C PHE A 138 17.55 10.35 -6.32
N LEU A 139 17.24 9.08 -6.48
CA LEU A 139 17.61 8.34 -7.69
C LEU A 139 16.95 8.90 -8.96
N PRO A 140 15.63 9.15 -8.99
CA PRO A 140 14.97 9.80 -10.13
C PRO A 140 15.47 11.23 -10.41
N SER A 141 15.97 11.95 -9.41
CA SER A 141 16.48 13.31 -9.60
C SER A 141 17.87 13.37 -10.23
N VAL A 142 18.62 12.27 -10.24
CA VAL A 142 19.98 12.15 -10.79
C VAL A 142 19.98 11.50 -12.18
N MET A 143 18.84 10.90 -12.58
CA MET A 143 18.67 10.26 -13.90
C MET A 143 18.09 11.25 -14.93
#